data_00f5dca62499958cf22cf5e8d19b9edc
#
_entry.id   00f5dca62499958cf22cf5e8d19b9edc
#
_cell.length_a   1.000
_cell.length_b   1.000
_cell.length_c   1.000
_cell.angle_alpha   90.00
_cell.angle_beta   90.00
_cell.angle_gamma   90.00
#
_symmetry.space_group_name_H-M   'P 1'
#
loop_
_entity.id
_entity.type
_entity.pdbx_description
1 polymer ?
#
loop_
_entity_poly.entity_id
_entity_poly.type
_entity_poly.pdbx_seq_one_letter_code
_entity_poly.pdbx_strand_id
1 'polypeptide(L)'
;MADIAFLLLIFFLVTTTMDVDSGMKRTLPPIADNEQQQQDVELKQRNVLMVNVSKEGRIMVGSEEYMPADLNRRGDHSRMSREVLDFLVGADRSEKKAADVEPGISCEISQGVVSLKADNETKYNIYLQVQDELTHAFNVYRDMISAQAYGKAFNDLNEIQAGNIRKAVPVKISEAEPHDQTR
;
A
#
# COMPACT_ATOMS: atom_id res chain seq x y z
N MET A 1 7.13 53.23 12.82
CA MET A 1 6.66 52.20 13.77
C MET A 1 5.72 51.20 13.11
N ALA A 2 4.69 51.61 12.36
CA ALA A 2 3.77 50.72 11.63
C ALA A 2 4.44 49.86 10.56
N ASP A 3 5.47 50.39 9.88
CA ASP A 3 6.19 49.70 8.80
C ASP A 3 6.96 48.49 9.30
N ILE A 4 7.60 48.60 10.48
CA ILE A 4 8.32 47.46 11.09
C ILE A 4 7.34 46.35 11.52
N ALA A 5 6.18 46.72 12.02
CA ALA A 5 5.15 45.74 12.40
C ALA A 5 4.58 45.02 11.17
N PHE A 6 4.44 45.70 10.05
CA PHE A 6 3.99 45.13 8.78
C PHE A 6 5.02 44.20 8.17
N LEU A 7 6.30 44.56 8.21
CA LEU A 7 7.41 43.68 7.76
C LEU A 7 7.50 42.43 8.61
N LEU A 8 7.36 42.52 9.93
CA LEU A 8 7.32 41.36 10.83
C LEU A 8 6.11 40.46 10.53
N LEU A 9 4.96 41.03 10.25
CA LEU A 9 3.74 40.27 9.91
C LEU A 9 3.94 39.50 8.61
N ILE A 10 4.47 40.12 7.55
CA ILE A 10 4.79 39.44 6.28
C ILE A 10 5.84 38.37 6.50
N PHE A 11 6.88 38.64 7.28
CA PHE A 11 7.92 37.67 7.60
C PHE A 11 7.34 36.44 8.28
N PHE A 12 6.51 36.60 9.32
CA PHE A 12 5.85 35.47 9.95
C PHE A 12 4.91 34.73 9.00
N LEU A 13 4.19 35.44 8.14
CA LEU A 13 3.26 34.83 7.19
C LEU A 13 4.00 33.98 6.15
N VAL A 14 5.16 34.40 5.67
CA VAL A 14 6.00 33.66 4.74
C VAL A 14 6.73 32.51 5.44
N THR A 15 7.18 32.68 6.68
CA THR A 15 7.89 31.62 7.43
C THR A 15 6.95 30.57 8.01
N THR A 16 5.66 30.88 8.19
CA THR A 16 4.65 29.92 8.66
C THR A 16 3.96 29.13 7.55
N THR A 17 4.18 29.47 6.28
CA THR A 17 3.84 28.57 5.18
C THR A 17 4.82 27.40 5.18
N MET A 18 4.67 26.52 6.15
CA MET A 18 5.35 25.23 6.11
C MET A 18 4.80 24.46 4.91
N ASP A 19 5.70 24.02 4.04
CA ASP A 19 5.37 23.06 3.01
C ASP A 19 4.55 21.94 3.63
N VAL A 20 3.38 21.72 3.06
CA VAL A 20 2.58 20.55 3.41
C VAL A 20 3.41 19.38 2.91
N ASP A 21 4.06 18.68 3.83
CA ASP A 21 4.76 17.44 3.53
C ASP A 21 3.85 16.56 2.66
N SER A 22 4.14 16.51 1.38
CA SER A 22 3.55 15.56 0.43
C SER A 22 4.18 14.18 0.65
N GLY A 23 4.26 13.78 1.93
CA GLY A 23 4.67 12.46 2.34
C GLY A 23 3.52 11.46 2.18
N MET A 24 3.85 10.26 1.80
CA MET A 24 2.91 9.15 1.78
C MET A 24 2.42 8.89 3.22
N LYS A 25 1.16 9.23 3.53
CA LYS A 25 0.57 8.94 4.84
C LYS A 25 0.41 7.43 4.98
N ARG A 26 1.27 6.83 5.77
CA ARG A 26 1.18 5.44 6.13
C ARG A 26 0.65 5.31 7.55
N THR A 27 -0.48 4.64 7.69
CA THR A 27 -0.98 4.25 9.01
C THR A 27 -0.19 3.01 9.43
N LEU A 28 0.72 3.18 10.38
CA LEU A 28 1.36 2.04 11.03
C LEU A 28 0.27 1.19 11.72
N PRO A 29 0.32 -0.14 11.61
CA PRO A 29 -0.55 -0.98 12.39
C PRO A 29 -0.36 -0.67 13.88
N PRO A 30 -1.45 -0.67 14.70
CA PRO A 30 -1.32 -0.46 16.13
C PRO A 30 -0.37 -1.52 16.68
N ILE A 31 0.53 -1.08 17.57
CA ILE A 31 1.39 -1.99 18.33
C ILE A 31 0.43 -2.94 19.06
N ALA A 32 0.50 -4.22 18.74
CA ALA A 32 -0.28 -5.23 19.43
C ALA A 32 0.18 -5.24 20.89
N ASP A 33 -0.66 -4.76 21.80
CA ASP A 33 -0.47 -4.99 23.23
C ASP A 33 -0.46 -6.50 23.46
N ASN A 34 0.74 -6.99 23.79
CA ASN A 34 0.95 -8.37 24.16
C ASN A 34 0.01 -8.73 25.31
N GLU A 35 -0.84 -9.69 25.12
CA GLU A 35 -1.04 -10.84 26.01
C GLU A 35 -2.29 -11.70 25.75
N GLN A 36 -3.25 -11.34 24.87
CA GLN A 36 -4.47 -12.17 24.77
C GLN A 36 -5.01 -12.50 23.38
N GLN A 37 -4.27 -12.30 22.29
CA GLN A 37 -4.67 -12.83 20.98
C GLN A 37 -3.48 -13.36 20.17
N GLN A 38 -2.74 -14.30 20.74
CA GLN A 38 -2.10 -15.36 19.96
C GLN A 38 -3.17 -16.32 19.46
N GLN A 39 -4.12 -15.83 18.70
CA GLN A 39 -4.70 -16.68 17.69
C GLN A 39 -3.66 -16.75 16.59
N ASP A 40 -3.00 -17.91 16.51
CA ASP A 40 -2.17 -18.35 15.40
C ASP A 40 -2.93 -18.09 14.09
N VAL A 41 -2.80 -16.88 13.56
CA VAL A 41 -3.02 -16.64 12.15
C VAL A 41 -1.76 -17.20 11.50
N GLU A 42 -1.69 -18.52 11.37
CA GLU A 42 -0.81 -19.17 10.41
C GLU A 42 -1.14 -18.52 9.07
N LEU A 43 -0.41 -17.45 8.74
CA LEU A 43 -0.43 -16.88 7.40
C LEU A 43 0.01 -18.01 6.50
N LYS A 44 -0.94 -18.70 5.89
CA LYS A 44 -0.62 -19.78 4.96
C LYS A 44 0.34 -19.20 3.96
N GLN A 45 1.43 -19.89 3.68
CA GLN A 45 2.50 -19.39 2.80
C GLN A 45 1.97 -18.87 1.46
N ARG A 46 0.87 -19.44 0.95
CA ARG A 46 0.22 -18.97 -0.27
C ARG A 46 -0.45 -17.60 -0.14
N ASN A 47 -0.73 -17.12 1.08
CA ASN A 47 -1.33 -15.80 1.32
C ASN A 47 -0.27 -14.69 1.44
N VAL A 48 1.01 -15.02 1.27
CA VAL A 48 2.09 -14.05 1.34
C VAL A 48 2.79 -13.95 -0.01
N LEU A 49 2.72 -12.77 -0.63
CA LEU A 49 3.50 -12.44 -1.81
C LEU A 49 4.78 -11.74 -1.37
N MET A 50 5.93 -12.37 -1.63
CA MET A 50 7.23 -11.80 -1.28
C MET A 50 7.70 -10.88 -2.40
N VAL A 51 8.06 -9.65 -2.04
CA VAL A 51 8.67 -8.65 -2.91
C VAL A 51 10.04 -8.30 -2.36
N ASN A 52 11.10 -8.70 -3.06
CA ASN A 52 12.47 -8.44 -2.64
C ASN A 52 13.11 -7.42 -3.59
N VAL A 53 13.75 -6.40 -3.04
CA VAL A 53 14.46 -5.38 -3.81
C VAL A 53 15.94 -5.45 -3.49
N SER A 54 16.78 -5.76 -4.49
CA SER A 54 18.22 -5.86 -4.32
C SER A 54 18.88 -4.48 -4.36
N LYS A 55 20.14 -4.40 -3.91
CA LYS A 55 20.97 -3.19 -3.99
C LYS A 55 21.21 -2.70 -5.43
N GLU A 56 21.24 -3.62 -6.40
CA GLU A 56 21.38 -3.30 -7.82
C GLU A 56 20.07 -2.76 -8.43
N GLY A 57 18.96 -2.79 -7.66
CA GLY A 57 17.64 -2.36 -8.11
C GLY A 57 16.85 -3.43 -8.84
N ARG A 58 17.27 -4.70 -8.79
CA ARG A 58 16.45 -5.81 -9.28
C ARG A 58 15.34 -6.09 -8.29
N ILE A 59 14.15 -6.32 -8.80
CA ILE A 59 12.94 -6.52 -8.01
C ILE A 59 12.43 -7.92 -8.29
N MET A 60 12.30 -8.75 -7.27
CA MET A 60 11.70 -10.07 -7.37
C MET A 60 10.32 -10.05 -6.73
N VAL A 61 9.30 -10.43 -7.49
CA VAL A 61 7.92 -10.57 -7.01
C VAL A 61 7.53 -12.05 -7.12
N GLY A 62 7.44 -12.71 -5.97
CA GLY A 62 7.30 -14.17 -5.96
C GLY A 62 8.48 -14.85 -6.62
N SER A 63 8.27 -15.45 -7.79
CA SER A 63 9.31 -16.13 -8.60
C SER A 63 9.72 -15.36 -9.86
N GLU A 64 9.11 -14.19 -10.13
CA GLU A 64 9.41 -13.40 -11.31
C GLU A 64 10.34 -12.23 -11.01
N GLU A 65 11.27 -11.95 -11.94
CA GLU A 65 12.21 -10.82 -11.83
C GLU A 65 11.73 -9.63 -12.66
N TYR A 66 11.85 -8.45 -12.09
CA TYR A 66 11.47 -7.17 -12.67
C TYR A 66 12.65 -6.18 -12.57
N MET A 67 12.76 -5.33 -13.57
CA MET A 67 13.70 -4.21 -13.59
C MET A 67 12.97 -2.90 -13.27
N PRO A 68 13.67 -1.83 -12.86
CA PRO A 68 13.06 -0.51 -12.64
C PRO A 68 12.27 0.01 -13.86
N ALA A 69 12.64 -0.41 -15.08
CA ALA A 69 11.89 -0.07 -16.29
C ALA A 69 10.49 -0.71 -16.35
N ASP A 70 10.30 -1.86 -15.69
CA ASP A 70 9.01 -2.57 -15.62
C ASP A 70 8.03 -1.93 -14.63
N LEU A 71 8.51 -0.99 -13.78
CA LEU A 71 7.68 -0.17 -12.91
C LEU A 71 6.99 0.97 -13.68
N ASN A 72 7.45 1.27 -14.90
CA ASN A 72 6.81 2.29 -15.71
C ASN A 72 5.43 1.81 -16.16
N ARG A 73 4.41 2.57 -15.80
CA ARG A 73 3.03 2.28 -16.19
C ARG A 73 2.85 2.50 -17.70
N ARG A 74 2.41 1.44 -18.38
CA ARG A 74 1.96 1.51 -19.76
C ARG A 74 0.43 1.43 -19.77
N GLY A 75 -0.24 2.60 -19.81
CA GLY A 75 -1.65 2.73 -19.48
C GLY A 75 -1.86 2.79 -17.97
N ASP A 76 -2.85 2.08 -17.44
CA ASP A 76 -3.24 2.16 -16.03
C ASP A 76 -2.35 1.34 -15.09
N HIS A 77 -1.58 0.37 -15.62
CA HIS A 77 -0.83 -0.58 -14.79
C HIS A 77 0.60 -0.80 -15.30
N SER A 78 1.54 -0.94 -14.36
CA SER A 78 2.86 -1.50 -14.63
C SER A 78 2.80 -3.03 -14.71
N ARG A 79 3.89 -3.65 -15.20
CA ARG A 79 4.00 -5.12 -15.19
C ARG A 79 3.93 -5.69 -13.78
N MET A 80 4.60 -5.01 -12.83
CA MET A 80 4.63 -5.39 -11.43
C MET A 80 3.27 -5.25 -10.75
N SER A 81 2.58 -4.11 -10.96
CA SER A 81 1.27 -3.90 -10.33
C SER A 81 0.20 -4.88 -10.81
N ARG A 82 0.31 -5.38 -12.07
CA ARG A 82 -0.55 -6.46 -12.57
C ARG A 82 -0.32 -7.76 -11.80
N GLU A 83 0.94 -8.17 -11.61
CA GLU A 83 1.24 -9.42 -10.88
C GLU A 83 0.69 -9.36 -9.44
N VAL A 84 0.85 -8.21 -8.76
CA VAL A 84 0.27 -8.01 -7.43
C VAL A 84 -1.27 -8.06 -7.47
N LEU A 85 -1.87 -7.45 -8.49
CA LEU A 85 -3.32 -7.48 -8.66
C LEU A 85 -3.81 -8.90 -8.94
N ASP A 86 -3.12 -9.65 -9.81
CA ASP A 86 -3.42 -11.06 -10.11
C ASP A 86 -3.30 -11.94 -8.85
N PHE A 87 -2.34 -11.64 -7.98
CA PHE A 87 -2.25 -12.29 -6.67
C PHE A 87 -3.46 -11.98 -5.78
N LEU A 88 -3.93 -10.74 -5.75
CA LEU A 88 -5.08 -10.33 -4.91
C LEU A 88 -6.42 -10.85 -5.48
N VAL A 89 -6.57 -10.86 -6.79
CA VAL A 89 -7.82 -11.25 -7.48
C VAL A 89 -7.91 -12.76 -7.71
N GLY A 90 -6.76 -13.42 -7.94
CA GLY A 90 -6.70 -14.84 -8.29
C GLY A 90 -7.28 -15.75 -7.20
N ALA A 91 -8.20 -16.64 -7.59
CA ALA A 91 -8.83 -17.58 -6.67
C ALA A 91 -7.84 -18.59 -6.08
N ASP A 92 -6.83 -18.97 -6.85
CA ASP A 92 -5.85 -19.99 -6.48
C ASP A 92 -4.58 -19.42 -5.83
N ARG A 93 -4.40 -18.10 -5.86
CA ARG A 93 -3.18 -17.43 -5.36
C ARG A 93 -3.30 -16.93 -3.94
N SER A 94 -4.46 -16.40 -3.55
CA SER A 94 -4.72 -15.96 -2.18
C SER A 94 -6.08 -16.45 -1.70
N GLU A 95 -6.19 -16.74 -0.41
CA GLU A 95 -7.50 -17.08 0.18
C GLU A 95 -8.40 -15.87 0.18
N LYS A 96 -9.68 -16.08 -0.09
CA LYS A 96 -10.72 -15.07 0.00
C LYS A 96 -11.61 -15.34 1.20
N LYS A 97 -12.02 -14.28 1.84
CA LYS A 97 -12.97 -14.32 2.95
C LYS A 97 -14.12 -13.37 2.64
N ALA A 98 -15.34 -13.85 2.85
CA ALA A 98 -16.50 -12.97 2.80
C ALA A 98 -16.38 -11.91 3.91
N ALA A 99 -16.47 -10.65 3.53
CA ALA A 99 -16.48 -9.52 4.44
C ALA A 99 -17.66 -8.62 4.11
N ASP A 100 -18.38 -8.19 5.15
CA ASP A 100 -19.48 -7.27 5.01
C ASP A 100 -18.93 -5.86 4.82
N VAL A 101 -19.16 -5.30 3.64
CA VAL A 101 -18.80 -3.92 3.32
C VAL A 101 -19.83 -2.97 3.91
N GLU A 102 -21.11 -3.38 3.87
CA GLU A 102 -22.24 -2.67 4.46
C GLU A 102 -23.32 -3.70 4.85
N PRO A 103 -24.22 -3.41 5.80
CA PRO A 103 -25.32 -4.32 6.13
C PRO A 103 -26.10 -4.75 4.88
N GLY A 104 -25.98 -6.04 4.52
CA GLY A 104 -26.61 -6.60 3.33
C GLY A 104 -25.74 -6.62 2.06
N ILE A 105 -24.53 -6.09 2.08
CA ILE A 105 -23.57 -6.16 0.99
C ILE A 105 -22.29 -6.86 1.47
N SER A 106 -22.12 -8.13 1.10
CA SER A 106 -20.88 -8.87 1.38
C SER A 106 -20.11 -9.13 0.09
N CYS A 107 -18.80 -8.95 0.15
CA CYS A 107 -17.87 -9.21 -0.96
C CYS A 107 -16.79 -10.21 -0.52
N GLU A 108 -16.32 -11.02 -1.46
CA GLU A 108 -15.17 -11.88 -1.23
C GLU A 108 -13.87 -11.07 -1.33
N ILE A 109 -13.16 -10.94 -0.22
CA ILE A 109 -11.96 -10.12 -0.11
C ILE A 109 -10.74 -10.99 0.14
N SER A 110 -9.67 -10.71 -0.61
CA SER A 110 -8.39 -11.39 -0.47
C SER A 110 -7.81 -11.22 0.93
N GLN A 111 -7.30 -12.32 1.49
CA GLN A 111 -6.50 -12.32 2.70
C GLN A 111 -4.99 -12.16 2.40
N GLY A 112 -4.64 -11.94 1.14
CA GLY A 112 -3.27 -11.74 0.70
C GLY A 112 -2.56 -10.60 1.42
N VAL A 113 -1.30 -10.84 1.76
CA VAL A 113 -0.37 -9.87 2.36
C VAL A 113 0.84 -9.77 1.45
N VAL A 114 1.28 -8.57 1.16
CA VAL A 114 2.52 -8.33 0.42
C VAL A 114 3.64 -8.06 1.42
N SER A 115 4.67 -8.89 1.41
CA SER A 115 5.86 -8.72 2.25
C SER A 115 6.95 -8.06 1.42
N LEU A 116 7.21 -6.78 1.69
CA LEU A 116 8.27 -6.00 1.04
C LEU A 116 9.56 -6.10 1.85
N LYS A 117 10.63 -6.56 1.20
CA LYS A 117 11.97 -6.62 1.76
C LYS A 117 12.93 -5.89 0.82
N ALA A 118 13.61 -4.88 1.33
CA ALA A 118 14.63 -4.15 0.58
C ALA A 118 16.00 -4.36 1.25
N ASP A 119 17.04 -4.37 0.44
CA ASP A 119 18.42 -4.35 0.95
C ASP A 119 18.73 -2.95 1.51
N ASN A 120 19.60 -2.88 2.55
CA ASN A 120 20.03 -1.62 3.17
C ASN A 120 20.70 -0.66 2.19
N GLU A 121 21.34 -1.20 1.13
CA GLU A 121 22.03 -0.43 0.10
C GLU A 121 21.13 -0.10 -1.10
N THR A 122 19.84 -0.46 -1.05
CA THR A 122 18.89 -0.15 -2.13
C THR A 122 18.70 1.35 -2.28
N LYS A 123 18.74 1.84 -3.52
CA LYS A 123 18.48 3.24 -3.81
C LYS A 123 17.06 3.63 -3.39
N TYR A 124 16.93 4.66 -2.59
CA TYR A 124 15.67 5.12 -2.03
C TYR A 124 14.59 5.41 -3.08
N ASN A 125 14.97 5.95 -4.24
CA ASN A 125 14.01 6.20 -5.33
C ASN A 125 13.39 4.92 -5.89
N ILE A 126 14.14 3.82 -5.97
CA ILE A 126 13.61 2.51 -6.43
C ILE A 126 12.65 1.96 -5.39
N TYR A 127 13.03 2.02 -4.12
CA TYR A 127 12.19 1.61 -3.02
C TYR A 127 10.83 2.35 -3.02
N LEU A 128 10.84 3.69 -3.19
CA LEU A 128 9.62 4.48 -3.29
C LEU A 128 8.77 4.11 -4.50
N GLN A 129 9.39 3.87 -5.66
CA GLN A 129 8.66 3.44 -6.85
C GLN A 129 7.98 2.08 -6.63
N VAL A 130 8.67 1.14 -5.99
CA VAL A 130 8.07 -0.16 -5.64
C VAL A 130 6.88 0.03 -4.69
N GLN A 131 7.02 0.84 -3.66
CA GLN A 131 5.91 1.14 -2.73
C GLN A 131 4.72 1.80 -3.43
N ASP A 132 4.96 2.72 -4.35
CA ASP A 132 3.91 3.38 -5.14
C ASP A 132 3.16 2.36 -6.00
N GLU A 133 3.88 1.45 -6.67
CA GLU A 133 3.26 0.41 -7.50
C GLU A 133 2.47 -0.60 -6.67
N LEU A 134 2.95 -0.98 -5.49
CA LEU A 134 2.21 -1.84 -4.57
C LEU A 134 0.92 -1.15 -4.09
N THR A 135 1.02 0.11 -3.69
CA THR A 135 -0.13 0.90 -3.25
C THR A 135 -1.13 1.08 -4.38
N HIS A 136 -0.65 1.32 -5.60
CA HIS A 136 -1.49 1.41 -6.80
C HIS A 136 -2.28 0.12 -7.04
N ALA A 137 -1.63 -1.05 -6.96
CA ALA A 137 -2.32 -2.34 -7.13
C ALA A 137 -3.46 -2.52 -6.10
N PHE A 138 -3.23 -2.14 -4.83
CA PHE A 138 -4.29 -2.16 -3.82
C PHE A 138 -5.42 -1.18 -4.11
N ASN A 139 -5.12 0.00 -4.66
CA ASN A 139 -6.15 0.98 -5.03
C ASN A 139 -7.01 0.47 -6.19
N VAL A 140 -6.39 -0.15 -7.20
CA VAL A 140 -7.13 -0.81 -8.30
C VAL A 140 -7.99 -1.95 -7.77
N TYR A 141 -7.47 -2.74 -6.83
CA TYR A 141 -8.27 -3.78 -6.19
C TYR A 141 -9.47 -3.20 -5.42
N ARG A 142 -9.31 -2.06 -4.75
CA ARG A 142 -10.43 -1.32 -4.12
C ARG A 142 -11.46 -0.86 -5.14
N ASP A 143 -11.02 -0.37 -6.31
CA ASP A 143 -11.93 0.03 -7.39
C ASP A 143 -12.78 -1.16 -7.86
N MET A 144 -12.18 -2.34 -8.00
CA MET A 144 -12.91 -3.57 -8.38
C MET A 144 -13.96 -3.96 -7.33
N ILE A 145 -13.58 -3.97 -6.05
CA ILE A 145 -14.51 -4.30 -4.95
C ILE A 145 -15.61 -3.23 -4.83
N SER A 146 -15.27 -1.95 -5.04
CA SER A 146 -16.20 -0.83 -5.05
C SER A 146 -17.23 -0.95 -6.16
N ALA A 147 -16.79 -1.30 -7.37
CA ALA A 147 -17.66 -1.55 -8.50
C ALA A 147 -18.58 -2.76 -8.24
N GLN A 148 -18.08 -3.80 -7.57
CA GLN A 148 -18.88 -4.96 -7.21
C GLN A 148 -19.91 -4.64 -6.11
N ALA A 149 -19.55 -3.86 -5.09
CA ALA A 149 -20.40 -3.52 -3.96
C ALA A 149 -21.45 -2.45 -4.28
N TYR A 150 -21.04 -1.39 -5.00
CA TYR A 150 -21.83 -0.17 -5.20
C TYR A 150 -22.09 0.18 -6.67
N GLY A 151 -21.49 -0.56 -7.61
CA GLY A 151 -21.60 -0.27 -9.06
C GLY A 151 -20.89 1.03 -9.48
N LYS A 152 -19.94 1.55 -8.67
CA LYS A 152 -19.23 2.81 -8.89
C LYS A 152 -17.75 2.64 -8.62
N ALA A 153 -16.92 3.47 -9.28
CA ALA A 153 -15.51 3.54 -8.95
C ALA A 153 -15.29 4.09 -7.53
N PHE A 154 -14.18 3.73 -6.90
CA PHE A 154 -13.89 4.12 -5.52
C PHE A 154 -13.88 5.65 -5.33
N ASN A 155 -13.40 6.40 -6.33
CA ASN A 155 -13.35 7.86 -6.29
C ASN A 155 -14.73 8.53 -6.41
N ASP A 156 -15.73 7.81 -6.90
CA ASP A 156 -17.11 8.31 -7.06
C ASP A 156 -18.01 7.96 -5.87
N LEU A 157 -17.44 7.30 -4.85
CA LEU A 157 -18.15 6.94 -3.63
C LEU A 157 -18.27 8.14 -2.68
N ASN A 158 -19.33 8.14 -1.87
CA ASN A 158 -19.40 9.06 -0.75
C ASN A 158 -18.39 8.65 0.36
N GLU A 159 -18.14 9.56 1.30
CA GLU A 159 -17.12 9.37 2.34
C GLU A 159 -17.39 8.14 3.23
N ILE A 160 -18.65 7.83 3.51
CA ILE A 160 -19.07 6.67 4.30
C ILE A 160 -18.78 5.37 3.55
N GLN A 161 -19.18 5.28 2.29
CA GLN A 161 -18.94 4.14 1.42
C GLN A 161 -17.43 3.91 1.20
N ALA A 162 -16.70 4.99 0.91
CA ALA A 162 -15.25 4.92 0.77
C ALA A 162 -14.57 4.45 2.07
N GLY A 163 -15.07 4.88 3.23
CA GLY A 163 -14.63 4.42 4.54
C GLY A 163 -14.87 2.92 4.74
N ASN A 164 -16.03 2.41 4.35
CA ASN A 164 -16.38 1.00 4.43
C ASN A 164 -15.46 0.14 3.54
N ILE A 165 -15.20 0.56 2.29
CA ILE A 165 -14.26 -0.11 1.39
C ILE A 165 -12.83 -0.10 1.95
N ARG A 166 -12.36 1.02 2.52
CA ARG A 166 -11.02 1.08 3.14
C ARG A 166 -10.88 0.13 4.33
N LYS A 167 -11.94 -0.04 5.13
CA LYS A 167 -11.95 -0.99 6.25
C LYS A 167 -11.99 -2.44 5.76
N ALA A 168 -12.76 -2.72 4.73
CA ALA A 168 -12.88 -4.06 4.15
C ALA A 168 -11.60 -4.47 3.41
N VAL A 169 -10.99 -3.55 2.65
CA VAL A 169 -9.75 -3.76 1.86
C VAL A 169 -8.64 -2.86 2.40
N PRO A 170 -8.04 -3.16 3.55
CA PRO A 170 -6.87 -2.45 4.02
C PRO A 170 -5.65 -2.73 3.13
N VAL A 171 -4.73 -1.78 3.02
CA VAL A 171 -3.43 -2.00 2.37
C VAL A 171 -2.58 -2.88 3.28
N LYS A 172 -2.43 -4.15 2.93
CA LYS A 172 -1.69 -5.15 3.70
C LYS A 172 -0.26 -5.29 3.14
N ILE A 173 0.56 -4.28 3.35
CA ILE A 173 2.00 -4.32 3.01
C ILE A 173 2.76 -4.42 4.32
N SER A 174 3.48 -5.52 4.51
CA SER A 174 4.39 -5.74 5.63
C SER A 174 5.81 -5.47 5.18
N GLU A 175 6.54 -4.65 5.92
CA GLU A 175 7.98 -4.46 5.71
C GLU A 175 8.74 -5.42 6.58
N ALA A 176 9.54 -6.28 5.94
CA ALA A 176 10.46 -7.16 6.63
C ALA A 176 11.81 -6.45 6.82
N GLU A 177 12.38 -6.57 8.00
CA GLU A 177 13.72 -6.03 8.27
C GLU A 177 14.75 -6.62 7.31
N PRO A 178 15.66 -5.80 6.76
CA PRO A 178 16.75 -6.28 5.95
C PRO A 178 17.63 -7.24 6.76
N HIS A 179 17.97 -8.38 6.20
CA HIS A 179 19.00 -9.23 6.79
C HIS A 179 20.37 -8.63 6.46
N ASP A 180 21.10 -8.19 7.47
CA ASP A 180 22.55 -8.00 7.35
C ASP A 180 23.17 -9.34 7.00
N GLN A 181 23.52 -9.53 5.73
CA GLN A 181 24.41 -10.59 5.31
C GLN A 181 25.86 -10.19 5.61
N THR A 182 26.14 -9.88 6.87
CA THR A 182 27.52 -9.79 7.35
C THR A 182 27.82 -11.06 8.14
N ARG A 183 28.18 -12.12 7.37
CA ARG A 183 29.14 -13.14 7.81
C ARG A 183 29.72 -13.86 6.61
#